data_dda10e9b6bd7aaaae745fca89292e780
#
_entry.id   dda10e9b6bd7aaaae745fca89292e780
#
_cell.length_a   1.000
_cell.length_b   1.000
_cell.length_c   1.000
_cell.angle_alpha   90.00
_cell.angle_beta   90.00
_cell.angle_gamma   90.00
#
_symmetry.space_group_name_H-M   'P 1'
#
loop_
_entity.id
_entity.type
_entity.pdbx_description
1 polymer ?
#
loop_
_entity_poly.entity_id
_entity_poly.type
_entity_poly.pdbx_seq_one_letter_code
_entity_poly.pdbx_strand_id
1 'polypeptide(L)'
;MRISKTQFKKYTKCHRYYPLDQINLKKLESNIEGYDEEDIIDILSSMFDVETGEELLEIDEKTEALLDFYKDVEKEALKQATKTFGVPFTYVESTKQQKQFSFTDEKGHEYYSYLDGYAETEEEAIVIEVKATTTAKFRELGNTEKKVFTSLFIDQEGILKTRSDFSKSGKLQATYQKLFNRYHDIGKYVFDLAVERYIIEHSANYNKSKKHKYYLAILNNQYIFDGEYINNEPNYRQINGQNLICFVDLTEITEQYLPKIEKNKEELVDYIEKNQLEPLEIYPGCEMTKSNKCYYFPVCWKKLKEKGSILEILEKSKKFVDDDENKYSLEKMIEKGYYSLGDVPYEWLRDDNRRIQRDCFDHQKEYFDKQKTCLGIDEIKYPIYHLDFEGFPAPLPRFRGEKPYMQSLFQFSLHIE
;
A
#
# COMPACT_ATOMS: atom_id res chain seq x y z
N MET A 1 -13.38 -16.99 -17.94
CA MET A 1 -12.35 -17.00 -16.88
C MET A 1 -12.94 -16.32 -15.64
N ARG A 2 -12.49 -16.71 -14.43
CA ARG A 2 -12.94 -16.09 -13.16
C ARG A 2 -11.84 -15.22 -12.59
N ILE A 3 -12.12 -13.93 -12.33
CA ILE A 3 -11.15 -12.91 -11.93
C ILE A 3 -11.61 -12.25 -10.63
N SER A 4 -10.83 -12.39 -9.56
CA SER A 4 -11.10 -11.69 -8.30
C SER A 4 -10.80 -10.18 -8.40
N LYS A 5 -11.33 -9.39 -7.45
CA LYS A 5 -10.97 -7.98 -7.28
C LYS A 5 -9.44 -7.79 -7.27
N THR A 6 -8.74 -8.62 -6.50
CA THR A 6 -7.28 -8.58 -6.36
C THR A 6 -6.57 -8.91 -7.68
N GLN A 7 -6.98 -9.99 -8.36
CA GLN A 7 -6.44 -10.32 -9.69
C GLN A 7 -6.70 -9.21 -10.71
N PHE A 8 -7.90 -8.61 -10.71
CA PHE A 8 -8.19 -7.49 -11.58
C PHE A 8 -7.26 -6.31 -11.35
N LYS A 9 -7.04 -5.92 -10.08
CA LYS A 9 -6.09 -4.87 -9.72
C LYS A 9 -4.69 -5.17 -10.22
N LYS A 10 -4.22 -6.40 -10.01
CA LYS A 10 -2.90 -6.88 -10.41
C LYS A 10 -2.74 -6.90 -11.93
N TYR A 11 -3.68 -7.50 -12.64
CA TYR A 11 -3.62 -7.63 -14.11
C TYR A 11 -3.76 -6.29 -14.83
N THR A 12 -4.58 -5.37 -14.32
CA THR A 12 -4.67 -4.02 -14.86
C THR A 12 -3.50 -3.11 -14.47
N LYS A 13 -2.72 -3.48 -13.46
CA LYS A 13 -1.45 -2.82 -13.11
C LYS A 13 -0.37 -3.19 -14.11
N CYS A 14 -0.28 -4.47 -14.46
CA CYS A 14 0.60 -5.00 -15.50
C CYS A 14 -0.02 -6.25 -16.12
N HIS A 15 -0.43 -6.17 -17.38
CA HIS A 15 -1.11 -7.27 -18.08
C HIS A 15 -0.27 -8.55 -18.13
N ARG A 16 1.07 -8.45 -18.02
CA ARG A 16 1.99 -9.62 -17.96
C ARG A 16 1.79 -10.49 -16.73
N TYR A 17 1.19 -9.98 -15.65
CA TYR A 17 0.86 -10.83 -14.51
C TYR A 17 -0.05 -11.98 -14.92
N TYR A 18 -1.03 -11.73 -15.80
CA TYR A 18 -1.96 -12.77 -16.21
C TYR A 18 -1.27 -14.02 -16.77
N PRO A 19 -0.47 -13.97 -17.86
CA PRO A 19 0.20 -15.16 -18.39
C PRO A 19 1.26 -15.73 -17.43
N LEU A 20 1.92 -14.89 -16.64
CA LEU A 20 2.91 -15.34 -15.67
C LEU A 20 2.26 -16.10 -14.51
N ASP A 21 1.11 -15.64 -14.03
CA ASP A 21 0.33 -16.35 -13.02
C ASP A 21 -0.19 -17.69 -13.57
N GLN A 22 -0.66 -17.76 -14.82
CA GLN A 22 -1.08 -19.03 -15.44
C GLN A 22 0.05 -20.07 -15.49
N ILE A 23 1.29 -19.63 -15.64
CA ILE A 23 2.47 -20.51 -15.62
C ILE A 23 2.78 -20.96 -14.20
N ASN A 24 2.63 -20.08 -13.21
CA ASN A 24 2.96 -20.34 -11.80
C ASN A 24 1.86 -21.07 -11.03
N LEU A 25 0.58 -20.81 -11.29
CA LEU A 25 -0.55 -21.52 -10.65
C LEU A 25 -0.46 -23.03 -10.78
N LYS A 26 0.23 -23.55 -11.82
CA LYS A 26 0.55 -24.97 -11.93
C LYS A 26 1.60 -25.46 -10.94
N LYS A 27 2.30 -24.58 -10.22
CA LYS A 27 3.36 -24.93 -9.26
C LYS A 27 2.98 -24.66 -7.80
N LEU A 28 1.95 -23.85 -7.55
CA LEU A 28 1.55 -23.37 -6.21
C LEU A 28 0.22 -23.98 -5.73
N GLU A 29 0.05 -25.30 -5.91
CA GLU A 29 -0.94 -26.07 -5.16
C GLU A 29 -0.40 -26.39 -3.75
N SER A 30 -0.24 -25.39 -2.90
CA SER A 30 0.06 -25.65 -1.47
C SER A 30 -0.56 -24.64 -0.54
N ASN A 31 -1.70 -25.02 0.04
CA ASN A 31 -2.01 -25.05 1.47
C ASN A 31 -1.87 -23.78 2.30
N ILE A 32 -2.75 -22.79 2.10
CA ILE A 32 -3.19 -22.00 3.25
C ILE A 32 -4.72 -21.96 3.20
N GLU A 33 -5.37 -22.66 4.14
CA GLU A 33 -6.81 -22.66 4.27
C GLU A 33 -7.30 -21.27 4.72
N GLY A 34 -8.03 -20.57 3.84
CA GLY A 34 -8.84 -19.40 4.20
C GLY A 34 -8.43 -18.05 3.63
N TYR A 35 -7.20 -17.88 3.20
CA TYR A 35 -6.75 -16.70 2.45
C TYR A 35 -6.08 -17.16 1.16
N ASP A 36 -6.30 -16.45 0.05
CA ASP A 36 -5.40 -16.63 -1.08
C ASP A 36 -4.09 -15.87 -0.81
N GLU A 37 -3.02 -16.29 -1.48
CA GLU A 37 -1.68 -15.72 -1.30
C GLU A 37 -1.64 -14.21 -1.61
N GLU A 38 -2.59 -13.72 -2.41
CA GLU A 38 -2.72 -12.33 -2.82
C GLU A 38 -3.39 -11.48 -1.74
N ASP A 39 -4.38 -12.01 -1.03
CA ASP A 39 -4.99 -11.35 0.13
C ASP A 39 -3.95 -11.14 1.22
N ILE A 40 -3.06 -12.11 1.42
CA ILE A 40 -1.95 -12.03 2.37
C ILE A 40 -0.95 -10.96 1.95
N ILE A 41 -0.54 -10.92 0.67
CA ILE A 41 0.39 -9.91 0.15
C ILE A 41 -0.21 -8.51 0.22
N ASP A 42 -1.50 -8.32 -0.09
CA ASP A 42 -2.19 -7.04 0.02
C ASP A 42 -2.35 -6.61 1.49
N ILE A 43 -2.66 -7.53 2.39
CA ILE A 43 -2.69 -7.29 3.84
C ILE A 43 -1.30 -6.86 4.32
N LEU A 44 -0.27 -7.60 3.97
CA LEU A 44 1.10 -7.31 4.38
C LEU A 44 1.61 -6.02 3.75
N SER A 45 1.37 -5.77 2.48
CA SER A 45 1.78 -4.51 1.84
C SER A 45 1.04 -3.31 2.45
N SER A 46 -0.20 -3.48 2.91
CA SER A 46 -0.94 -2.43 3.63
C SER A 46 -0.39 -2.19 5.04
N MET A 47 0.15 -3.20 5.69
CA MET A 47 0.78 -3.11 7.02
C MET A 47 2.20 -2.55 6.96
N PHE A 48 2.98 -2.89 5.93
CA PHE A 48 4.37 -2.49 5.76
C PHE A 48 4.58 -1.15 5.03
N ASP A 49 3.53 -0.43 4.69
CA ASP A 49 3.63 0.98 4.25
C ASP A 49 4.16 1.93 5.36
N VAL A 50 4.52 1.36 6.53
CA VAL A 50 5.09 2.06 7.68
C VAL A 50 6.53 1.60 7.92
N GLU A 51 7.49 2.30 7.31
CA GLU A 51 8.91 2.48 7.70
C GLU A 51 9.92 1.31 7.64
N THR A 52 9.57 0.05 7.42
CA THR A 52 10.59 -1.01 7.37
C THR A 52 10.57 -1.75 6.04
N GLY A 53 11.45 -1.35 5.11
CA GLY A 53 11.61 -1.97 3.79
C GLY A 53 12.26 -3.37 3.80
N GLU A 54 11.76 -4.33 4.58
CA GLU A 54 12.22 -5.71 4.55
C GLU A 54 11.34 -6.59 3.64
N GLU A 55 12.00 -7.38 2.78
CA GLU A 55 11.39 -8.29 1.82
C GLU A 55 10.64 -9.42 2.55
N LEU A 56 9.34 -9.52 2.35
CA LEU A 56 8.56 -10.70 2.72
C LEU A 56 8.36 -11.56 1.47
N LEU A 57 9.21 -12.56 1.28
CA LEU A 57 9.13 -13.55 0.20
C LEU A 57 8.70 -14.94 0.67
N GLU A 58 8.61 -15.16 1.98
CA GLU A 58 8.13 -16.41 2.58
C GLU A 58 7.15 -16.06 3.69
N ILE A 59 6.02 -16.77 3.74
CA ILE A 59 5.09 -16.69 4.86
C ILE A 59 5.78 -17.41 6.02
N ASP A 60 6.38 -16.62 6.89
CA ASP A 60 6.97 -17.11 8.12
C ASP A 60 5.99 -16.96 9.30
N GLU A 61 6.38 -17.48 10.47
CA GLU A 61 5.59 -17.39 11.70
C GLU A 61 5.24 -15.92 12.08
N LYS A 62 6.07 -14.96 11.70
CA LYS A 62 5.87 -13.53 11.93
C LYS A 62 4.73 -13.00 11.07
N THR A 63 4.68 -13.41 9.82
CA THR A 63 3.64 -13.06 8.86
C THR A 63 2.28 -13.63 9.28
N GLU A 64 2.26 -14.90 9.70
CA GLU A 64 1.05 -15.55 10.21
C GLU A 64 0.50 -14.84 11.45
N ALA A 65 1.38 -14.47 12.39
CA ALA A 65 1.00 -13.67 13.56
C ALA A 65 0.42 -12.29 13.19
N LEU A 66 0.91 -11.65 12.12
CA LEU A 66 0.39 -10.37 11.67
C LEU A 66 -1.03 -10.47 11.06
N LEU A 67 -1.37 -11.59 10.43
CA LEU A 67 -2.72 -11.84 9.90
C LEU A 67 -3.78 -11.82 10.99
N ASP A 68 -3.49 -12.39 12.15
CA ASP A 68 -4.44 -12.39 13.29
C ASP A 68 -4.71 -10.95 13.76
N PHE A 69 -3.69 -10.10 13.83
CA PHE A 69 -3.89 -8.68 14.16
C PHE A 69 -4.77 -7.96 13.13
N TYR A 70 -4.69 -8.34 11.86
CA TYR A 70 -5.53 -7.76 10.82
C TYR A 70 -7.00 -8.16 10.98
N LYS A 71 -7.28 -9.44 11.27
CA LYS A 71 -8.63 -9.93 11.58
C LYS A 71 -9.24 -9.15 12.75
N ASP A 72 -8.44 -8.85 13.77
CA ASP A 72 -8.90 -8.06 14.91
C ASP A 72 -9.26 -6.62 14.51
N VAL A 73 -8.51 -6.01 13.57
CA VAL A 73 -8.85 -4.69 13.01
C VAL A 73 -10.18 -4.75 12.26
N GLU A 74 -10.41 -5.76 11.42
CA GLU A 74 -11.65 -5.94 10.67
C GLU A 74 -12.84 -6.15 11.62
N LYS A 75 -12.70 -7.03 12.61
CA LYS A 75 -13.71 -7.29 13.64
C LYS A 75 -14.11 -6.00 14.38
N GLU A 76 -13.12 -5.21 14.82
CA GLU A 76 -13.39 -3.96 15.53
C GLU A 76 -13.95 -2.87 14.59
N ALA A 77 -13.52 -2.84 13.33
CA ALA A 77 -14.06 -1.91 12.33
C ALA A 77 -15.55 -2.15 12.10
N LEU A 78 -15.99 -3.39 11.92
CA LEU A 78 -17.39 -3.74 11.72
C LEU A 78 -18.24 -3.52 12.98
N LYS A 79 -17.70 -3.77 14.16
CA LYS A 79 -18.32 -3.43 15.43
C LYS A 79 -18.56 -1.91 15.59
N GLN A 80 -17.59 -1.10 15.23
CA GLN A 80 -17.73 0.37 15.26
C GLN A 80 -18.61 0.88 14.12
N ALA A 81 -18.58 0.25 12.94
CA ALA A 81 -19.50 0.54 11.84
C ALA A 81 -20.97 0.38 12.27
N THR A 82 -21.28 -0.71 12.96
CA THR A 82 -22.62 -0.94 13.51
C THR A 82 -23.10 0.23 14.40
N LYS A 83 -22.21 0.76 15.24
CA LYS A 83 -22.53 1.90 16.10
C LYS A 83 -22.65 3.23 15.31
N THR A 84 -21.78 3.43 14.33
CA THR A 84 -21.70 4.69 13.58
C THR A 84 -22.87 4.84 12.60
N PHE A 85 -23.24 3.73 11.92
CA PHE A 85 -24.29 3.77 10.89
C PHE A 85 -25.65 3.30 11.39
N GLY A 86 -25.75 2.78 12.63
CA GLY A 86 -27.01 2.35 13.23
C GLY A 86 -27.61 1.08 12.59
N VAL A 87 -26.82 0.34 11.81
CA VAL A 87 -27.23 -0.91 11.15
C VAL A 87 -26.23 -2.02 11.46
N PRO A 88 -26.67 -3.28 11.62
CA PRO A 88 -25.77 -4.36 11.99
C PRO A 88 -24.81 -4.72 10.85
N PHE A 89 -23.52 -4.74 11.15
CA PHE A 89 -22.48 -5.36 10.34
C PHE A 89 -22.00 -6.62 11.04
N THR A 90 -21.90 -7.71 10.30
CA THR A 90 -21.50 -9.01 10.85
C THR A 90 -20.09 -9.35 10.36
N TYR A 91 -19.18 -9.52 11.31
CA TYR A 91 -17.87 -10.09 11.01
C TYR A 91 -18.00 -11.59 10.76
N VAL A 92 -17.34 -12.08 9.74
CA VAL A 92 -17.20 -13.52 9.43
C VAL A 92 -15.74 -13.84 9.23
N GLU A 93 -15.27 -14.91 9.84
CA GLU A 93 -13.85 -15.27 9.87
C GLU A 93 -13.34 -15.73 8.49
N SER A 94 -14.17 -16.39 7.72
CA SER A 94 -13.81 -16.89 6.40
C SER A 94 -14.30 -15.97 5.29
N THR A 95 -13.39 -15.49 4.46
CA THR A 95 -13.68 -14.67 3.28
C THR A 95 -14.75 -15.29 2.39
N LYS A 96 -14.76 -16.62 2.24
CA LYS A 96 -15.81 -17.33 1.45
C LYS A 96 -17.22 -17.21 2.02
N GLN A 97 -17.37 -16.81 3.27
CA GLN A 97 -18.65 -16.57 3.93
C GLN A 97 -19.06 -15.09 3.90
N GLN A 98 -18.17 -14.21 3.50
CA GLN A 98 -18.46 -12.79 3.30
C GLN A 98 -19.48 -12.61 2.16
N LYS A 99 -20.13 -11.44 2.14
CA LYS A 99 -21.05 -11.08 1.06
C LYS A 99 -20.29 -10.99 -0.25
N GLN A 100 -20.68 -11.82 -1.23
CA GLN A 100 -20.08 -11.83 -2.56
C GLN A 100 -20.96 -11.09 -3.57
N PHE A 101 -20.32 -10.31 -4.43
CA PHE A 101 -20.91 -9.79 -5.66
C PHE A 101 -20.10 -10.27 -6.85
N SER A 102 -20.78 -10.56 -7.96
CA SER A 102 -20.13 -10.94 -9.21
C SER A 102 -20.96 -10.55 -10.42
N PHE A 103 -20.28 -10.36 -11.55
CA PHE A 103 -20.91 -10.22 -12.86
C PHE A 103 -20.07 -10.91 -13.93
N THR A 104 -20.71 -11.26 -15.04
CA THR A 104 -20.02 -11.82 -16.21
C THR A 104 -20.12 -10.83 -17.36
N ASP A 105 -18.98 -10.52 -18.00
CA ASP A 105 -18.94 -9.63 -19.16
C ASP A 105 -19.41 -10.34 -20.44
N GLU A 106 -19.48 -9.58 -21.54
CA GLU A 106 -19.91 -10.09 -22.84
C GLU A 106 -18.98 -11.15 -23.44
N LYS A 107 -17.75 -11.24 -22.97
CA LYS A 107 -16.72 -12.22 -23.36
C LYS A 107 -16.73 -13.47 -22.49
N GLY A 108 -17.60 -13.54 -21.48
CA GLY A 108 -17.73 -14.67 -20.57
C GLY A 108 -16.70 -14.68 -19.45
N HIS A 109 -16.07 -13.54 -19.13
CA HIS A 109 -15.21 -13.39 -17.94
C HIS A 109 -16.08 -13.00 -16.75
N GLU A 110 -15.99 -13.77 -15.67
CA GLU A 110 -16.63 -13.50 -14.38
C GLU A 110 -15.68 -12.68 -13.49
N TYR A 111 -16.16 -11.53 -13.03
CA TYR A 111 -15.47 -10.68 -12.04
C TYR A 111 -16.21 -10.77 -10.71
N TYR A 112 -15.47 -10.90 -9.61
CA TYR A 112 -16.09 -11.03 -8.29
C TYR A 112 -15.28 -10.35 -7.19
N SER A 113 -15.99 -9.95 -6.12
CA SER A 113 -15.42 -9.44 -4.88
C SER A 113 -16.17 -10.01 -3.69
N TYR A 114 -15.45 -10.29 -2.62
CA TYR A 114 -15.98 -10.49 -1.28
C TYR A 114 -15.83 -9.18 -0.52
N LEU A 115 -16.86 -8.80 0.25
CA LEU A 115 -16.92 -7.51 0.93
C LEU A 115 -16.59 -7.69 2.41
N ASP A 116 -15.69 -6.88 2.97
CA ASP A 116 -15.38 -6.87 4.41
C ASP A 116 -16.62 -6.48 5.21
N GLY A 117 -17.35 -5.45 4.77
CA GLY A 117 -18.57 -5.00 5.41
C GLY A 117 -19.68 -4.63 4.43
N TYR A 118 -20.85 -5.20 4.63
CA TYR A 118 -22.04 -4.88 3.86
C TYR A 118 -23.27 -4.86 4.75
N ALA A 119 -24.05 -3.77 4.70
CA ALA A 119 -25.33 -3.68 5.38
C ALA A 119 -26.33 -2.89 4.54
N GLU A 120 -27.62 -3.18 4.73
CA GLU A 120 -28.72 -2.51 4.05
C GLU A 120 -29.74 -1.98 5.04
N THR A 121 -30.21 -0.75 4.76
CA THR A 121 -31.46 -0.20 5.31
C THR A 121 -32.57 -0.26 4.25
N GLU A 122 -33.72 0.33 4.53
CA GLU A 122 -34.79 0.48 3.51
C GLU A 122 -34.32 1.37 2.35
N GLU A 123 -33.54 2.43 2.61
CA GLU A 123 -33.15 3.44 1.63
C GLU A 123 -31.70 3.34 1.12
N GLU A 124 -30.80 2.80 1.94
CA GLU A 124 -29.37 2.79 1.65
C GLU A 124 -28.76 1.40 1.72
N ALA A 125 -27.72 1.17 0.93
CA ALA A 125 -26.77 0.08 1.07
C ALA A 125 -25.40 0.65 1.41
N ILE A 126 -24.74 0.10 2.42
CA ILE A 126 -23.45 0.60 2.92
C ILE A 126 -22.40 -0.48 2.69
N VAL A 127 -21.36 -0.13 1.94
CA VAL A 127 -20.21 -0.95 1.64
C VAL A 127 -19.02 -0.41 2.41
N ILE A 128 -18.30 -1.28 3.10
CA ILE A 128 -17.11 -0.92 3.88
C ILE A 128 -15.96 -1.82 3.47
N GLU A 129 -14.88 -1.22 3.02
CA GLU A 129 -13.57 -1.84 2.86
C GLU A 129 -12.72 -1.50 4.07
N VAL A 130 -12.14 -2.48 4.73
CA VAL A 130 -11.29 -2.29 5.91
C VAL A 130 -9.82 -2.28 5.49
N LYS A 131 -9.07 -1.31 5.97
CA LYS A 131 -7.62 -1.26 5.75
C LYS A 131 -6.88 -0.97 7.06
N ALA A 132 -5.89 -1.79 7.36
CA ALA A 132 -5.01 -1.60 8.51
C ALA A 132 -3.98 -0.49 8.24
N THR A 133 -4.47 0.70 7.86
CA THR A 133 -3.70 1.94 7.72
C THR A 133 -4.29 3.01 8.64
N THR A 134 -3.67 4.17 8.74
CA THR A 134 -4.14 5.21 9.65
C THR A 134 -4.67 6.46 8.95
N THR A 135 -5.46 7.23 9.68
CA THR A 135 -5.99 8.52 9.23
C THR A 135 -4.91 9.57 8.97
N ALA A 136 -3.66 9.37 9.41
CA ALA A 136 -2.57 10.32 9.20
C ALA A 136 -2.43 10.66 7.71
N LYS A 137 -2.33 9.65 6.84
CA LYS A 137 -2.19 9.85 5.39
C LYS A 137 -3.30 10.72 4.79
N PHE A 138 -4.55 10.53 5.23
CA PHE A 138 -5.71 11.30 4.74
C PHE A 138 -5.73 12.72 5.30
N ARG A 139 -5.43 12.89 6.59
CA ARG A 139 -5.38 14.20 7.24
C ARG A 139 -4.23 15.06 6.73
N GLU A 140 -3.11 14.45 6.36
CA GLU A 140 -1.92 15.11 5.81
C GLU A 140 -2.00 15.31 4.30
N LEU A 141 -2.98 14.73 3.63
CA LEU A 141 -3.23 15.00 2.22
C LEU A 141 -3.86 16.40 2.06
N GLY A 142 -3.03 17.36 1.71
CA GLY A 142 -3.46 18.76 1.65
C GLY A 142 -2.41 19.64 0.99
N ASN A 143 -2.51 20.92 1.27
CA ASN A 143 -1.58 21.93 0.77
C ASN A 143 -1.30 23.00 1.81
N THR A 144 -0.08 23.54 1.77
CA THR A 144 0.31 24.67 2.62
C THR A 144 0.35 25.96 1.79
N GLU A 145 -0.44 26.93 2.19
CA GLU A 145 -0.43 28.28 1.64
C GLU A 145 -0.20 29.30 2.75
N LYS A 146 0.73 30.24 2.54
CA LYS A 146 1.08 31.26 3.52
C LYS A 146 1.32 30.71 4.94
N LYS A 147 2.00 29.55 5.03
CA LYS A 147 2.29 28.81 6.28
C LYS A 147 1.06 28.18 6.96
N VAL A 148 -0.10 28.18 6.33
CA VAL A 148 -1.30 27.51 6.84
C VAL A 148 -1.50 26.24 6.03
N PHE A 149 -1.51 25.09 6.71
CA PHE A 149 -1.83 23.80 6.12
C PHE A 149 -3.34 23.63 6.03
N THR A 150 -3.83 23.20 4.87
CA THR A 150 -5.24 22.90 4.63
C THR A 150 -5.34 21.46 4.13
N SER A 151 -5.95 20.58 4.93
CA SER A 151 -6.23 19.21 4.52
C SER A 151 -7.33 19.14 3.46
N LEU A 152 -7.23 18.20 2.54
CA LEU A 152 -8.29 17.88 1.58
C LEU A 152 -9.51 17.24 2.26
N PHE A 153 -9.29 16.50 3.36
CA PHE A 153 -10.35 15.86 4.13
C PHE A 153 -10.65 16.61 5.41
N ILE A 154 -11.92 16.64 5.78
CA ILE A 154 -12.41 17.19 7.04
C ILE A 154 -13.12 16.10 7.84
N ASP A 155 -12.93 16.10 9.14
CA ASP A 155 -13.59 15.18 10.06
C ASP A 155 -14.99 15.73 10.42
N GLN A 156 -16.00 14.92 10.18
CA GLN A 156 -17.37 15.18 10.55
C GLN A 156 -17.88 14.00 11.39
N GLU A 157 -17.79 14.13 12.71
CA GLU A 157 -18.27 13.11 13.68
C GLU A 157 -17.66 11.71 13.48
N GLY A 158 -16.36 11.64 13.19
CA GLY A 158 -15.63 10.38 12.95
C GLY A 158 -15.70 9.87 11.51
N ILE A 159 -16.29 10.65 10.60
CA ILE A 159 -16.26 10.37 9.16
C ILE A 159 -15.45 11.45 8.47
N LEU A 160 -14.37 11.03 7.80
CA LEU A 160 -13.59 11.91 6.94
C LEU A 160 -14.30 12.08 5.60
N LYS A 161 -14.56 13.33 5.23
CA LYS A 161 -15.18 13.70 3.95
C LYS A 161 -14.29 14.67 3.19
N THR A 162 -14.34 14.61 1.89
CA THR A 162 -13.67 15.60 1.04
C THR A 162 -14.29 16.97 1.24
N ARG A 163 -13.45 18.00 1.36
CA ARG A 163 -13.92 19.39 1.44
C ARG A 163 -14.67 19.77 0.17
N SER A 164 -15.84 20.39 0.33
CA SER A 164 -16.62 20.87 -0.81
C SER A 164 -15.99 22.05 -1.56
N ASP A 165 -15.08 22.78 -0.89
CA ASP A 165 -14.44 23.98 -1.42
C ASP A 165 -13.04 23.71 -2.04
N PHE A 166 -12.64 22.44 -2.20
CA PHE A 166 -11.30 22.08 -2.73
C PHE A 166 -11.04 22.64 -4.14
N SER A 167 -12.10 22.78 -4.94
CA SER A 167 -12.01 23.31 -6.31
C SER A 167 -11.68 24.81 -6.39
N LYS A 168 -11.84 25.55 -5.28
CA LYS A 168 -11.51 26.97 -5.20
C LYS A 168 -10.01 27.24 -5.12
N SER A 169 -9.20 26.25 -4.77
CA SER A 169 -7.74 26.32 -4.74
C SER A 169 -7.15 25.39 -5.79
N GLY A 170 -6.42 25.91 -6.77
CA GLY A 170 -5.77 25.11 -7.81
C GLY A 170 -4.81 24.06 -7.24
N LYS A 171 -4.19 24.32 -6.08
CA LYS A 171 -3.30 23.39 -5.42
C LYS A 171 -4.05 22.25 -4.72
N LEU A 172 -5.18 22.55 -4.06
CA LEU A 172 -6.04 21.50 -3.49
C LEU A 172 -6.69 20.67 -4.57
N GLN A 173 -7.06 21.27 -5.70
CA GLN A 173 -7.54 20.53 -6.87
C GLN A 173 -6.47 19.58 -7.43
N ALA A 174 -5.22 20.04 -7.54
CA ALA A 174 -4.11 19.16 -7.92
C ALA A 174 -3.87 18.04 -6.90
N THR A 175 -4.08 18.32 -5.61
CA THR A 175 -4.02 17.32 -4.54
C THR A 175 -5.18 16.32 -4.66
N TYR A 176 -6.39 16.77 -4.97
CA TYR A 176 -7.55 15.92 -5.23
C TYR A 176 -7.30 14.94 -6.39
N GLN A 177 -6.61 15.38 -7.46
CA GLN A 177 -6.27 14.50 -8.59
C GLN A 177 -5.35 13.32 -8.21
N LYS A 178 -4.61 13.41 -7.09
CA LYS A 178 -3.80 12.29 -6.59
C LYS A 178 -4.65 11.10 -6.16
N LEU A 179 -5.91 11.32 -5.77
CA LEU A 179 -6.86 10.26 -5.41
C LEU A 179 -7.15 9.33 -6.61
N PHE A 180 -7.02 9.83 -7.85
CA PHE A 180 -7.22 9.07 -9.08
C PHE A 180 -5.93 8.45 -9.63
N ASN A 181 -4.84 8.51 -8.87
CA ASN A 181 -3.59 7.84 -9.22
C ASN A 181 -3.42 6.59 -8.34
N ARG A 182 -3.61 5.40 -8.91
CA ARG A 182 -3.47 4.11 -8.22
C ARG A 182 -2.08 3.83 -7.64
N TYR A 183 -1.06 4.59 -8.06
CA TYR A 183 0.32 4.49 -7.57
C TYR A 183 0.62 5.48 -6.44
N HIS A 184 -0.34 6.32 -6.08
CA HIS A 184 -0.23 7.23 -4.94
C HIS A 184 -0.68 6.52 -3.65
N ASP A 185 -0.03 6.82 -2.51
CA ASP A 185 -0.25 6.18 -1.21
C ASP A 185 -1.70 6.08 -0.75
N ILE A 186 -2.52 7.06 -1.13
CA ILE A 186 -3.96 7.05 -0.86
C ILE A 186 -4.74 6.57 -2.08
N GLY A 187 -4.31 6.96 -3.28
CA GLY A 187 -5.00 6.62 -4.53
C GLY A 187 -5.15 5.12 -4.74
N LYS A 188 -4.24 4.30 -4.19
CA LYS A 188 -4.34 2.85 -4.21
C LYS A 188 -5.60 2.34 -3.48
N TYR A 189 -5.94 2.91 -2.33
CA TYR A 189 -7.14 2.53 -1.56
C TYR A 189 -8.44 2.99 -2.25
N VAL A 190 -8.39 4.18 -2.86
CA VAL A 190 -9.51 4.68 -3.67
C VAL A 190 -9.76 3.78 -4.87
N PHE A 191 -8.69 3.36 -5.55
CA PHE A 191 -8.76 2.43 -6.69
C PHE A 191 -9.33 1.07 -6.27
N ASP A 192 -8.90 0.55 -5.12
CA ASP A 192 -9.37 -0.72 -4.56
C ASP A 192 -10.90 -0.71 -4.37
N LEU A 193 -11.39 0.29 -3.63
CA LEU A 193 -12.83 0.44 -3.38
C LEU A 193 -13.61 0.78 -4.67
N ALA A 194 -12.99 1.47 -5.65
CA ALA A 194 -13.64 1.76 -6.92
C ALA A 194 -13.81 0.50 -7.80
N VAL A 195 -12.84 -0.42 -7.78
CA VAL A 195 -12.96 -1.73 -8.44
C VAL A 195 -14.08 -2.54 -7.81
N GLU A 196 -14.15 -2.55 -6.48
CA GLU A 196 -15.21 -3.22 -5.75
C GLU A 196 -16.58 -2.66 -6.09
N ARG A 197 -16.73 -1.33 -6.05
CA ARG A 197 -17.95 -0.64 -6.50
C ARG A 197 -18.33 -1.03 -7.92
N TYR A 198 -17.37 -1.08 -8.83
CA TYR A 198 -17.61 -1.46 -10.21
C TYR A 198 -18.23 -2.87 -10.30
N ILE A 199 -17.67 -3.84 -9.57
CA ILE A 199 -18.18 -5.21 -9.53
C ILE A 199 -19.60 -5.24 -8.94
N ILE A 200 -19.84 -4.52 -7.86
CA ILE A 200 -21.17 -4.44 -7.21
C ILE A 200 -22.22 -3.88 -8.18
N GLU A 201 -21.94 -2.75 -8.82
CA GLU A 201 -22.92 -2.04 -9.67
C GLU A 201 -23.23 -2.78 -10.98
N HIS A 202 -22.35 -3.68 -11.44
CA HIS A 202 -22.58 -4.55 -12.59
C HIS A 202 -23.20 -5.91 -12.20
N SER A 203 -23.27 -6.23 -10.91
CA SER A 203 -23.85 -7.49 -10.43
C SER A 203 -25.36 -7.52 -10.60
N ALA A 204 -25.90 -8.72 -10.90
CA ALA A 204 -27.35 -8.95 -10.93
C ALA A 204 -28.03 -8.69 -9.57
N ASN A 205 -27.26 -8.77 -8.48
CA ASN A 205 -27.73 -8.53 -7.12
C ASN A 205 -27.70 -7.03 -6.72
N TYR A 206 -27.27 -6.15 -7.62
CA TYR A 206 -27.23 -4.72 -7.35
C TYR A 206 -28.62 -4.12 -7.27
N ASN A 207 -28.97 -3.57 -6.10
CA ASN A 207 -30.28 -2.95 -5.90
C ASN A 207 -30.26 -1.47 -6.26
N LYS A 208 -30.68 -1.15 -7.50
CA LYS A 208 -30.72 0.22 -8.04
C LYS A 208 -31.68 1.16 -7.31
N SER A 209 -32.62 0.63 -6.51
CA SER A 209 -33.56 1.47 -5.77
C SER A 209 -32.98 2.07 -4.49
N LYS A 210 -31.83 1.56 -4.03
CA LYS A 210 -31.14 2.03 -2.85
C LYS A 210 -30.01 2.96 -3.20
N LYS A 211 -29.74 3.93 -2.33
CA LYS A 211 -28.56 4.77 -2.41
C LYS A 211 -27.35 4.02 -1.85
N HIS A 212 -26.35 3.74 -2.68
CA HIS A 212 -25.14 3.06 -2.25
C HIS A 212 -24.10 4.04 -1.71
N LYS A 213 -23.52 3.68 -0.57
CA LYS A 213 -22.47 4.42 0.11
C LYS A 213 -21.22 3.55 0.22
N TYR A 214 -20.07 4.14 -0.05
CA TYR A 214 -18.80 3.43 -0.11
C TYR A 214 -17.81 4.08 0.86
N TYR A 215 -17.42 3.34 1.88
CA TYR A 215 -16.52 3.80 2.93
C TYR A 215 -15.26 2.96 3.01
N LEU A 216 -14.15 3.62 3.34
CA LEU A 216 -12.94 2.97 3.80
C LEU A 216 -12.89 3.08 5.33
N ALA A 217 -12.80 1.95 6.03
CA ALA A 217 -12.59 1.92 7.48
C ALA A 217 -11.10 1.81 7.79
N ILE A 218 -10.56 2.75 8.55
CA ILE A 218 -9.14 2.86 8.87
C ILE A 218 -8.91 3.24 10.33
N LEU A 219 -7.74 2.96 10.84
CA LEU A 219 -7.36 3.27 12.22
C LEU A 219 -7.16 4.78 12.43
N ASN A 220 -7.69 5.31 13.51
CA ASN A 220 -7.57 6.72 13.86
C ASN A 220 -6.25 6.99 14.59
N ASN A 221 -5.31 7.65 13.94
CA ASN A 221 -4.01 8.00 14.52
C ASN A 221 -4.08 8.97 15.72
N GLN A 222 -5.24 9.58 15.97
CA GLN A 222 -5.48 10.47 17.12
C GLN A 222 -6.10 9.73 18.31
N TYR A 223 -6.53 8.49 18.13
CA TYR A 223 -7.06 7.67 19.21
C TYR A 223 -5.96 7.31 20.20
N ILE A 224 -6.23 7.48 21.48
CA ILE A 224 -5.33 7.09 22.57
C ILE A 224 -6.09 6.14 23.49
N PHE A 225 -5.65 4.91 23.58
CA PHE A 225 -6.31 3.88 24.38
C PHE A 225 -6.15 4.18 25.89
N ASP A 226 -7.23 4.09 26.64
CA ASP A 226 -7.23 4.36 28.08
C ASP A 226 -6.83 3.17 28.95
N GLY A 227 -6.61 1.99 28.33
CA GLY A 227 -6.20 0.77 29.01
C GLY A 227 -7.36 0.00 29.66
N GLU A 228 -8.62 0.29 29.27
CA GLU A 228 -9.77 -0.45 29.80
C GLU A 228 -9.89 -1.82 29.12
N TYR A 229 -10.02 -2.86 29.95
CA TYR A 229 -10.27 -4.23 29.53
C TYR A 229 -11.58 -4.73 30.13
N ILE A 230 -12.38 -5.43 29.33
CA ILE A 230 -13.59 -6.12 29.79
C ILE A 230 -13.47 -7.60 29.39
N ASN A 231 -13.57 -8.50 30.35
CA ASN A 231 -13.40 -9.95 30.15
C ASN A 231 -12.08 -10.34 29.44
N ASN A 232 -10.99 -9.66 29.79
CA ASN A 232 -9.66 -9.80 29.18
C ASN A 232 -9.55 -9.35 27.72
N GLU A 233 -10.57 -8.69 27.17
CA GLU A 233 -10.52 -8.07 25.84
C GLU A 233 -10.41 -6.54 25.96
N PRO A 234 -9.61 -5.85 25.10
CA PRO A 234 -9.54 -4.41 25.10
C PRO A 234 -10.91 -3.79 24.77
N ASN A 235 -11.34 -2.80 25.54
CA ASN A 235 -12.58 -2.08 25.28
C ASN A 235 -12.31 -0.76 24.55
N TYR A 236 -12.38 -0.78 23.23
CA TYR A 236 -12.14 0.41 22.38
C TYR A 236 -13.38 1.30 22.32
N ARG A 237 -13.71 1.95 23.45
CA ARG A 237 -14.78 2.95 23.50
C ARG A 237 -14.32 4.28 22.92
N GLN A 238 -15.29 5.17 22.67
CA GLN A 238 -14.97 6.54 22.31
C GLN A 238 -14.28 7.27 23.47
N ILE A 239 -13.13 7.87 23.22
CA ILE A 239 -12.31 8.60 24.21
C ILE A 239 -12.06 10.01 23.69
N ASN A 240 -12.43 11.04 24.49
CA ASN A 240 -12.29 12.44 24.09
C ASN A 240 -12.89 12.77 22.71
N GLY A 241 -14.01 12.17 22.38
CA GLY A 241 -14.67 12.33 21.08
C GLY A 241 -14.02 11.56 19.92
N GLN A 242 -12.96 10.79 20.17
CA GLN A 242 -12.26 10.01 19.17
C GLN A 242 -12.66 8.52 19.26
N ASN A 243 -13.02 7.94 18.13
CA ASN A 243 -13.18 6.49 17.96
C ASN A 243 -11.87 5.89 17.44
N LEU A 244 -11.63 4.61 17.73
CA LEU A 244 -10.46 3.88 17.23
C LEU A 244 -10.50 3.75 15.69
N ILE A 245 -11.68 3.50 15.12
CA ILE A 245 -11.90 3.44 13.68
C ILE A 245 -12.49 4.77 13.20
N CYS A 246 -11.98 5.24 12.08
CA CYS A 246 -12.49 6.38 11.34
C CYS A 246 -12.93 5.89 9.94
N PHE A 247 -14.09 6.37 9.49
CA PHE A 247 -14.59 6.03 8.15
C PHE A 247 -14.25 7.17 7.19
N VAL A 248 -13.79 6.83 5.99
CA VAL A 248 -13.56 7.80 4.91
C VAL A 248 -14.66 7.63 3.87
N ASP A 249 -15.48 8.65 3.68
CA ASP A 249 -16.51 8.64 2.65
C ASP A 249 -15.87 8.85 1.27
N LEU A 250 -15.84 7.78 0.49
CA LEU A 250 -15.29 7.78 -0.87
C LEU A 250 -16.40 7.61 -1.94
N THR A 251 -17.66 7.77 -1.56
CA THR A 251 -18.82 7.55 -2.45
C THR A 251 -18.71 8.32 -3.76
N GLU A 252 -18.50 9.65 -3.68
CA GLU A 252 -18.41 10.49 -4.87
C GLU A 252 -17.12 10.27 -5.67
N ILE A 253 -16.02 9.94 -4.97
CA ILE A 253 -14.72 9.74 -5.59
C ILE A 253 -14.69 8.43 -6.37
N THR A 254 -15.20 7.35 -5.78
CA THR A 254 -15.27 6.04 -6.45
C THR A 254 -16.20 6.07 -7.67
N GLU A 255 -17.29 6.86 -7.63
CA GLU A 255 -18.15 7.08 -8.80
C GLU A 255 -17.41 7.69 -9.97
N GLN A 256 -16.63 8.74 -9.72
CA GLN A 256 -15.81 9.39 -10.73
C GLN A 256 -14.71 8.47 -11.29
N TYR A 257 -14.39 7.40 -10.58
CA TYR A 257 -13.37 6.44 -11.01
C TYR A 257 -13.89 5.38 -11.99
N LEU A 258 -15.21 5.12 -12.01
CA LEU A 258 -15.83 4.03 -12.79
C LEU A 258 -15.45 4.02 -14.29
N PRO A 259 -15.43 5.17 -15.01
CA PRO A 259 -15.05 5.17 -16.43
C PRO A 259 -13.61 4.67 -16.66
N LYS A 260 -12.71 4.91 -15.69
CA LYS A 260 -11.33 4.44 -15.77
C LYS A 260 -11.23 2.94 -15.48
N ILE A 261 -12.05 2.43 -14.56
CA ILE A 261 -12.14 0.97 -14.30
C ILE A 261 -12.65 0.25 -15.54
N GLU A 262 -13.72 0.76 -16.19
CA GLU A 262 -14.25 0.18 -17.44
C GLU A 262 -13.15 0.09 -18.50
N LYS A 263 -12.44 1.19 -18.74
CA LYS A 263 -11.34 1.21 -19.72
C LYS A 263 -10.25 0.18 -19.36
N ASN A 264 -9.87 0.08 -18.09
CA ASN A 264 -8.88 -0.90 -17.64
C ASN A 264 -9.35 -2.34 -17.89
N LYS A 265 -10.67 -2.61 -17.72
CA LYS A 265 -11.26 -3.91 -18.00
C LYS A 265 -11.18 -4.23 -19.49
N GLU A 266 -11.56 -3.28 -20.36
CA GLU A 266 -11.49 -3.46 -21.82
C GLU A 266 -10.05 -3.76 -22.27
N GLU A 267 -9.07 -2.99 -21.78
CA GLU A 267 -7.65 -3.19 -22.09
C GLU A 267 -7.16 -4.57 -21.60
N LEU A 268 -7.59 -5.01 -20.42
CA LEU A 268 -7.26 -6.33 -19.90
C LEU A 268 -7.87 -7.46 -20.74
N VAL A 269 -9.14 -7.34 -21.11
CA VAL A 269 -9.83 -8.34 -21.94
C VAL A 269 -9.15 -8.47 -23.30
N ASP A 270 -8.85 -7.36 -23.96
CA ASP A 270 -8.12 -7.33 -25.21
C ASP A 270 -6.75 -8.01 -25.12
N TYR A 271 -6.06 -7.81 -24.01
CA TYR A 271 -4.76 -8.43 -23.76
C TYR A 271 -4.88 -9.95 -23.56
N ILE A 272 -5.86 -10.39 -22.78
CA ILE A 272 -6.14 -11.81 -22.54
C ILE A 272 -6.47 -12.53 -23.85
N GLU A 273 -7.30 -11.92 -24.71
CA GLU A 273 -7.68 -12.51 -25.99
C GLU A 273 -6.49 -12.65 -26.96
N LYS A 274 -5.54 -11.72 -26.92
CA LYS A 274 -4.30 -11.80 -27.72
C LYS A 274 -3.35 -12.90 -27.24
N ASN A 275 -3.47 -13.34 -26.00
CA ASN A 275 -2.66 -14.41 -25.37
C ASN A 275 -1.14 -14.26 -25.61
N GLN A 276 -0.63 -13.04 -25.53
CA GLN A 276 0.78 -12.71 -25.78
C GLN A 276 1.37 -11.98 -24.57
N LEU A 277 2.68 -12.21 -24.33
CA LEU A 277 3.45 -11.39 -23.42
C LEU A 277 3.84 -10.08 -24.11
N GLU A 278 3.46 -8.95 -23.52
CA GLU A 278 3.89 -7.64 -24.02
C GLU A 278 5.41 -7.48 -23.95
N PRO A 279 5.99 -6.61 -24.78
CA PRO A 279 7.37 -6.20 -24.67
C PRO A 279 7.69 -5.74 -23.26
N LEU A 280 8.96 -5.88 -22.89
CA LEU A 280 9.44 -5.44 -21.59
C LEU A 280 9.51 -3.91 -21.58
N GLU A 281 8.70 -3.27 -20.77
CA GLU A 281 8.68 -1.82 -20.57
C GLU A 281 8.75 -1.51 -19.09
N ILE A 282 9.47 -0.44 -18.73
CA ILE A 282 9.47 0.09 -17.39
C ILE A 282 8.38 1.14 -17.25
N TYR A 283 7.51 0.93 -16.27
CA TYR A 283 6.48 1.89 -15.89
C TYR A 283 6.25 1.83 -14.37
N PRO A 284 5.47 2.73 -13.79
CA PRO A 284 5.28 2.78 -12.32
C PRO A 284 4.87 1.47 -11.67
N GLY A 285 4.22 0.57 -12.42
CA GLY A 285 3.84 -0.76 -11.96
C GLY A 285 5.00 -1.75 -11.78
N CYS A 286 6.19 -1.49 -12.31
CA CYS A 286 7.33 -2.41 -12.18
C CYS A 286 8.00 -2.37 -10.79
N GLU A 287 7.74 -1.35 -9.97
CA GLU A 287 8.15 -1.28 -8.56
C GLU A 287 9.62 -1.64 -8.31
N MET A 288 10.51 -0.76 -8.73
CA MET A 288 11.95 -0.99 -8.63
C MET A 288 12.56 -0.63 -7.28
N THR A 289 11.76 -0.35 -6.26
CA THR A 289 12.23 -0.08 -4.90
C THR A 289 12.24 -1.35 -4.06
N LYS A 290 13.09 -1.42 -3.03
CA LYS A 290 13.19 -2.59 -2.14
C LYS A 290 11.84 -2.98 -1.49
N SER A 291 11.03 -1.98 -1.15
CA SER A 291 9.76 -2.16 -0.44
C SER A 291 8.57 -2.57 -1.32
N ASN A 292 8.68 -2.42 -2.65
CA ASN A 292 7.58 -2.66 -3.58
C ASN A 292 8.07 -3.40 -4.84
N LYS A 293 8.90 -4.41 -4.68
CA LYS A 293 9.46 -5.17 -5.79
C LYS A 293 8.40 -6.06 -6.41
N CYS A 294 8.19 -5.94 -7.73
CA CYS A 294 7.32 -6.85 -8.45
C CYS A 294 7.81 -8.30 -8.31
N TYR A 295 6.93 -9.23 -7.93
CA TYR A 295 7.26 -10.66 -7.80
C TYR A 295 7.92 -11.24 -9.06
N TYR A 296 7.47 -10.83 -10.25
CA TYR A 296 8.04 -11.28 -11.51
C TYR A 296 9.23 -10.45 -12.01
N PHE A 297 9.75 -9.53 -11.20
CA PHE A 297 10.90 -8.73 -11.56
C PHE A 297 12.11 -9.58 -12.03
N PRO A 298 12.52 -10.67 -11.35
CA PRO A 298 13.63 -11.51 -11.80
C PRO A 298 13.40 -12.14 -13.17
N VAL A 299 12.14 -12.42 -13.53
CA VAL A 299 11.78 -12.99 -14.84
C VAL A 299 11.79 -11.91 -15.91
N CYS A 300 11.17 -10.76 -15.64
CA CYS A 300 11.03 -9.67 -16.59
C CYS A 300 12.35 -8.93 -16.84
N TRP A 301 13.18 -8.79 -15.81
CA TRP A 301 14.38 -7.95 -15.80
C TRP A 301 15.67 -8.76 -15.66
N LYS A 302 15.77 -9.91 -16.32
CA LYS A 302 16.97 -10.78 -16.32
C LYS A 302 18.27 -10.05 -16.70
N LYS A 303 18.16 -8.91 -17.40
CA LYS A 303 19.33 -8.10 -17.80
C LYS A 303 19.89 -7.27 -16.64
N LEU A 304 19.10 -6.99 -15.62
CA LEU A 304 19.57 -6.30 -14.42
C LEU A 304 20.24 -7.31 -13.50
N LYS A 305 21.55 -7.18 -13.32
CA LYS A 305 22.33 -8.06 -12.45
C LYS A 305 21.99 -7.76 -10.98
N GLU A 306 22.09 -8.77 -10.12
CA GLU A 306 21.89 -8.58 -8.68
C GLU A 306 22.98 -7.67 -8.07
N LYS A 307 24.23 -7.84 -8.49
CA LYS A 307 25.35 -6.98 -8.06
C LYS A 307 25.86 -6.10 -9.20
N GLY A 308 26.12 -4.84 -8.90
CA GLY A 308 26.56 -3.83 -9.85
C GLY A 308 25.48 -3.37 -10.82
N SER A 309 24.22 -3.65 -10.50
CA SER A 309 23.06 -3.14 -11.24
C SER A 309 22.95 -1.62 -11.08
N ILE A 310 22.43 -0.96 -12.10
CA ILE A 310 22.07 0.46 -12.00
C ILE A 310 21.01 0.73 -10.91
N LEU A 311 20.28 -0.31 -10.48
CA LEU A 311 19.34 -0.22 -9.36
C LEU A 311 20.02 0.01 -8.00
N GLU A 312 21.30 -0.30 -7.88
CA GLU A 312 22.09 -0.06 -6.67
C GLU A 312 22.64 1.37 -6.58
N ILE A 313 22.43 2.20 -7.60
CA ILE A 313 22.97 3.56 -7.63
C ILE A 313 22.54 4.36 -6.39
N LEU A 314 23.49 4.97 -5.73
CA LEU A 314 23.23 5.86 -4.59
C LEU A 314 22.44 7.10 -5.04
N GLU A 315 21.72 7.71 -4.12
CA GLU A 315 20.96 8.93 -4.42
C GLU A 315 19.99 8.76 -5.60
N LYS A 316 19.20 7.68 -5.61
CA LYS A 316 18.24 7.31 -6.70
C LYS A 316 17.28 8.43 -7.08
N SER A 317 16.96 9.34 -6.15
CA SER A 317 16.11 10.51 -6.38
C SER A 317 16.77 11.57 -7.28
N LYS A 318 18.09 11.56 -7.37
CA LYS A 318 18.84 12.48 -8.23
C LYS A 318 18.83 11.99 -9.68
N LYS A 319 18.59 12.90 -10.61
CA LYS A 319 18.60 12.59 -12.04
C LYS A 319 20.02 12.47 -12.57
N PHE A 320 20.18 11.68 -13.62
CA PHE A 320 21.38 11.66 -14.43
C PHE A 320 21.33 12.86 -15.38
N VAL A 321 22.44 13.51 -15.63
CA VAL A 321 22.52 14.72 -16.48
C VAL A 321 23.55 14.47 -17.55
N ASP A 322 23.13 14.45 -18.83
CA ASP A 322 24.02 14.29 -19.96
C ASP A 322 24.80 15.57 -20.27
N ASP A 323 25.63 15.53 -21.32
CA ASP A 323 26.48 16.65 -21.74
C ASP A 323 25.67 17.84 -22.29
N ASP A 324 24.45 17.58 -22.76
CA ASP A 324 23.49 18.57 -23.26
C ASP A 324 22.55 19.08 -22.15
N GLU A 325 22.83 18.82 -20.87
CA GLU A 325 22.04 19.21 -19.70
C GLU A 325 20.64 18.54 -19.64
N ASN A 326 20.38 17.50 -20.43
CA ASN A 326 19.14 16.74 -20.32
C ASN A 326 19.16 15.88 -19.05
N LYS A 327 17.99 15.79 -18.38
CA LYS A 327 17.83 15.07 -17.11
C LYS A 327 17.07 13.78 -17.31
N TYR A 328 17.66 12.67 -16.93
CA TYR A 328 17.08 11.33 -17.02
C TYR A 328 16.78 10.75 -15.64
N SER A 329 15.59 10.20 -15.47
CA SER A 329 15.29 9.36 -14.30
C SER A 329 15.96 7.98 -14.43
N LEU A 330 16.00 7.21 -13.34
CA LEU A 330 16.52 5.85 -13.35
C LEU A 330 15.80 4.97 -14.37
N GLU A 331 14.45 5.04 -14.40
CA GLU A 331 13.62 4.30 -15.35
C GLU A 331 14.02 4.62 -16.79
N LYS A 332 14.21 5.91 -17.09
CA LYS A 332 14.61 6.35 -18.43
C LYS A 332 16.00 5.88 -18.83
N MET A 333 16.91 5.75 -17.86
CA MET A 333 18.23 5.15 -18.07
C MET A 333 18.13 3.69 -18.45
N ILE A 334 17.28 2.92 -17.74
CA ILE A 334 17.08 1.50 -18.02
C ILE A 334 16.39 1.32 -19.39
N GLU A 335 15.40 2.14 -19.74
CA GLU A 335 14.79 2.14 -21.08
C GLU A 335 15.81 2.35 -22.19
N LYS A 336 16.83 3.19 -21.95
CA LYS A 336 17.94 3.46 -22.87
C LYS A 336 18.99 2.34 -22.90
N GLY A 337 18.84 1.29 -22.07
CA GLY A 337 19.74 0.14 -22.06
C GLY A 337 20.89 0.22 -21.07
N TYR A 338 20.89 1.16 -20.14
CA TYR A 338 21.86 1.23 -19.05
C TYR A 338 21.44 0.29 -17.92
N TYR A 339 22.03 -0.88 -17.81
CA TYR A 339 21.64 -1.91 -16.84
C TYR A 339 22.62 -2.08 -15.68
N SER A 340 23.87 -1.64 -15.87
CA SER A 340 24.95 -1.72 -14.87
C SER A 340 25.40 -0.32 -14.44
N LEU A 341 25.98 -0.21 -13.25
CA LEU A 341 26.68 1.00 -12.82
C LEU A 341 27.78 1.40 -13.83
N GLY A 342 28.44 0.40 -14.45
CA GLY A 342 29.48 0.60 -15.46
C GLY A 342 28.97 1.16 -16.79
N ASP A 343 27.70 0.99 -17.11
CA ASP A 343 27.13 1.48 -18.37
C ASP A 343 26.91 2.99 -18.38
N VAL A 344 26.77 3.61 -17.19
CA VAL A 344 26.48 5.04 -17.06
C VAL A 344 27.74 5.84 -17.37
N PRO A 345 27.73 6.83 -18.30
CA PRO A 345 28.86 7.70 -18.52
C PRO A 345 29.30 8.40 -17.21
N TYR A 346 30.59 8.40 -16.92
CA TYR A 346 31.12 8.91 -15.66
C TYR A 346 30.78 10.41 -15.48
N GLU A 347 30.79 11.16 -16.56
CA GLU A 347 30.52 12.60 -16.62
C GLU A 347 29.07 12.91 -16.23
N TRP A 348 28.15 11.96 -16.40
CA TRP A 348 26.75 12.11 -16.02
C TRP A 348 26.51 11.94 -14.51
N LEU A 349 27.52 11.44 -13.79
CA LEU A 349 27.51 11.28 -12.35
C LEU A 349 27.98 12.57 -11.67
N ARG A 350 27.08 13.52 -11.48
CA ARG A 350 27.40 14.85 -10.91
C ARG A 350 27.41 14.89 -9.38
N ASP A 351 27.18 13.74 -8.75
CA ASP A 351 27.15 13.57 -7.29
C ASP A 351 28.40 12.81 -6.85
N ASP A 352 29.07 13.30 -5.80
CA ASP A 352 30.32 12.71 -5.32
C ASP A 352 30.13 11.25 -4.83
N ASN A 353 29.01 10.96 -4.16
CA ASN A 353 28.74 9.60 -3.70
C ASN A 353 28.58 8.63 -4.87
N ARG A 354 27.93 9.06 -5.95
CA ARG A 354 27.78 8.24 -7.18
C ARG A 354 29.13 8.02 -7.87
N ARG A 355 30.00 9.03 -7.90
CA ARG A 355 31.35 8.91 -8.46
C ARG A 355 32.19 7.95 -7.64
N ILE A 356 32.21 8.11 -6.32
CA ILE A 356 32.87 7.17 -5.41
C ILE A 356 32.34 5.75 -5.62
N GLN A 357 31.02 5.57 -5.69
CA GLN A 357 30.42 4.26 -5.94
C GLN A 357 30.86 3.67 -7.28
N ARG A 358 30.89 4.50 -8.32
CA ARG A 358 31.37 4.09 -9.65
C ARG A 358 32.85 3.72 -9.64
N ASP A 359 33.70 4.50 -8.99
CA ASP A 359 35.12 4.20 -8.84
C ASP A 359 35.34 2.88 -8.08
N CYS A 360 34.59 2.63 -7.03
CA CYS A 360 34.59 1.37 -6.29
C CYS A 360 34.19 0.20 -7.19
N PHE A 361 33.16 0.37 -8.00
CA PHE A 361 32.69 -0.64 -8.95
C PHE A 361 33.74 -0.94 -10.03
N ASP A 362 34.30 0.10 -10.67
CA ASP A 362 35.24 -0.04 -11.77
C ASP A 362 36.58 -0.67 -11.33
N HIS A 363 37.04 -0.30 -10.13
CA HIS A 363 38.32 -0.78 -9.61
C HIS A 363 38.20 -1.99 -8.68
N GLN A 364 36.99 -2.48 -8.41
CA GLN A 364 36.68 -3.57 -7.48
C GLN A 364 37.32 -3.32 -6.09
N LYS A 365 37.22 -2.09 -5.60
CA LYS A 365 37.77 -1.64 -4.32
C LYS A 365 36.70 -1.07 -3.42
N GLU A 366 36.87 -1.28 -2.12
CA GLU A 366 36.05 -0.65 -1.13
C GLU A 366 36.46 0.82 -0.93
N TYR A 367 35.49 1.69 -0.68
CA TYR A 367 35.75 3.06 -0.25
C TYR A 367 35.87 3.13 1.26
N PHE A 368 36.97 3.69 1.73
CA PHE A 368 37.23 3.88 3.13
C PHE A 368 37.84 5.28 3.37
N ASP A 369 37.10 6.12 4.07
CA ASP A 369 37.59 7.42 4.54
C ASP A 369 38.38 7.25 5.83
N LYS A 370 39.68 7.00 5.70
CA LYS A 370 40.57 6.74 6.85
C LYS A 370 40.55 7.88 7.86
N GLN A 371 40.52 9.12 7.41
CA GLN A 371 40.58 10.27 8.30
C GLN A 371 39.31 10.39 9.15
N LYS A 372 38.14 10.30 8.54
CA LYS A 372 36.86 10.33 9.26
C LYS A 372 36.71 9.14 10.19
N THR A 373 37.13 7.95 9.76
CA THR A 373 37.06 6.76 10.59
C THR A 373 37.97 6.86 11.81
N CYS A 374 39.22 7.31 11.65
CA CYS A 374 40.14 7.53 12.78
C CYS A 374 39.57 8.55 13.74
N LEU A 375 39.05 9.70 13.26
CA LEU A 375 38.42 10.70 14.13
C LEU A 375 37.22 10.11 14.90
N GLY A 376 36.38 9.30 14.24
CA GLY A 376 35.27 8.64 14.93
C GLY A 376 35.72 7.62 15.99
N ILE A 377 36.81 6.88 15.72
CA ILE A 377 37.39 5.96 16.70
C ILE A 377 37.98 6.71 17.89
N ASP A 378 38.66 7.84 17.64
CA ASP A 378 39.27 8.65 18.69
C ASP A 378 38.23 9.30 19.65
N GLU A 379 36.99 9.44 19.18
CA GLU A 379 35.86 9.94 20.00
C GLU A 379 35.29 8.86 20.96
N ILE A 380 35.59 7.58 20.72
CA ILE A 380 35.10 6.47 21.53
C ILE A 380 35.75 6.50 22.89
N LYS A 381 34.95 6.53 23.94
CA LYS A 381 35.40 6.50 25.35
C LYS A 381 34.79 5.31 26.08
N TYR A 382 35.65 4.59 26.79
CA TYR A 382 35.19 3.48 27.63
C TYR A 382 34.67 4.00 29.00
N PRO A 383 33.67 3.31 29.59
CA PRO A 383 32.99 2.13 29.05
C PRO A 383 32.03 2.48 27.90
N ILE A 384 31.93 1.59 26.89
CA ILE A 384 30.98 1.69 25.81
C ILE A 384 29.69 0.94 26.20
N TYR A 385 28.56 1.60 26.03
CA TYR A 385 27.24 1.03 26.28
C TYR A 385 26.57 0.73 24.94
N HIS A 386 26.42 -0.54 24.64
CA HIS A 386 25.66 -1.01 23.48
C HIS A 386 24.22 -1.29 23.94
N LEU A 387 23.29 -0.41 23.59
CA LEU A 387 21.88 -0.52 23.96
C LEU A 387 21.07 -0.83 22.72
N ASP A 388 20.30 -1.90 22.79
CA ASP A 388 19.38 -2.31 21.73
C ASP A 388 17.98 -2.55 22.30
N PHE A 389 16.95 -2.26 21.50
CA PHE A 389 15.56 -2.39 21.88
C PHE A 389 14.79 -3.20 20.84
N GLU A 390 13.97 -4.13 21.33
CA GLU A 390 12.96 -4.80 20.52
C GLU A 390 11.59 -4.15 20.74
N GLY A 391 10.93 -3.81 19.66
CA GLY A 391 9.63 -3.16 19.68
C GLY A 391 8.68 -3.74 18.64
N PHE A 392 7.38 -3.69 18.93
CA PHE A 392 6.34 -4.16 18.04
C PHE A 392 5.23 -3.11 17.87
N PRO A 393 5.02 -2.59 16.65
CA PRO A 393 3.96 -1.63 16.34
C PRO A 393 2.65 -2.38 16.02
N ALA A 394 1.85 -2.72 17.04
CA ALA A 394 0.54 -3.34 16.81
C ALA A 394 -0.44 -2.36 16.17
N PRO A 395 -1.27 -2.80 15.21
CA PRO A 395 -2.31 -1.96 14.63
C PRO A 395 -3.34 -1.50 15.67
N LEU A 396 -3.75 -2.40 16.56
CA LEU A 396 -4.63 -2.08 17.68
C LEU A 396 -3.82 -1.79 18.95
N PRO A 397 -4.09 -0.68 19.65
CA PRO A 397 -3.38 -0.35 20.89
C PRO A 397 -3.73 -1.36 22.00
N ARG A 398 -2.71 -1.79 22.77
CA ARG A 398 -2.83 -2.82 23.81
C ARG A 398 -2.66 -2.25 25.21
N PHE A 399 -1.89 -1.20 25.35
CA PHE A 399 -1.57 -0.61 26.64
C PHE A 399 -2.10 0.81 26.77
N ARG A 400 -2.36 1.22 28.00
CA ARG A 400 -2.80 2.59 28.28
C ARG A 400 -1.83 3.62 27.71
N GLY A 401 -2.35 4.57 26.95
CA GLY A 401 -1.58 5.63 26.30
C GLY A 401 -1.10 5.30 24.90
N GLU A 402 -1.27 4.05 24.43
CA GLU A 402 -0.91 3.68 23.07
C GLU A 402 -1.88 4.24 22.04
N LYS A 403 -1.35 4.47 20.85
CA LYS A 403 -2.05 4.78 19.61
C LYS A 403 -1.91 3.63 18.64
N PRO A 404 -2.77 3.54 17.60
CA PRO A 404 -2.56 2.62 16.49
C PRO A 404 -1.14 2.73 15.92
N TYR A 405 -0.47 1.60 15.74
CA TYR A 405 0.92 1.48 15.28
C TYR A 405 1.98 2.20 16.12
N MET A 406 1.66 2.54 17.36
CA MET A 406 2.68 3.01 18.29
C MET A 406 3.61 1.86 18.64
N GLN A 407 4.92 2.10 18.53
CA GLN A 407 5.92 1.10 18.87
C GLN A 407 5.96 0.86 20.38
N SER A 408 5.64 -0.35 20.78
CA SER A 408 5.74 -0.80 22.17
C SER A 408 7.03 -1.57 22.35
N LEU A 409 7.89 -1.07 23.21
CA LEU A 409 9.14 -1.76 23.56
C LEU A 409 8.81 -2.91 24.51
N PHE A 410 9.24 -4.12 24.19
CA PHE A 410 9.01 -5.32 25.01
C PHE A 410 10.30 -5.98 25.50
N GLN A 411 11.44 -5.63 24.93
CA GLN A 411 12.75 -6.13 25.32
C GLN A 411 13.80 -5.07 25.11
N PHE A 412 14.82 -5.09 25.94
CA PHE A 412 16.07 -4.37 25.69
C PHE A 412 17.26 -5.26 26.04
N SER A 413 18.37 -5.03 25.38
CA SER A 413 19.66 -5.59 25.77
C SER A 413 20.68 -4.48 26.01
N LEU A 414 21.50 -4.63 27.01
CA LEU A 414 22.57 -3.71 27.34
C LEU A 414 23.86 -4.49 27.51
N HIS A 415 24.80 -4.24 26.60
CA HIS A 415 26.17 -4.75 26.74
C HIS A 415 27.09 -3.61 27.10
N ILE A 416 27.99 -3.84 28.07
CA ILE A 416 28.97 -2.86 28.54
C ILE A 416 30.35 -3.42 28.23
N GLU A 417 31.13 -2.68 27.45
CA GLU A 417 32.51 -2.98 27.13
C GLU A 417 33.47 -2.03 27.82
#